data_d4a2c06b1d4ed40104d33809154b19be
#
_entry.id   d4a2c06b1d4ed40104d33809154b19be
#
_cell.length_a   1.000
_cell.length_b   1.000
_cell.length_c   1.000
_cell.angle_alpha   90.00
_cell.angle_beta   90.00
_cell.angle_gamma   90.00
#
_symmetry.space_group_name_H-M   'P 1'
#
loop_
_entity.id
_entity.type
_entity.pdbx_description
1 polymer ?
#
loop_
_entity_poly.entity_id
_entity_poly.type
_entity_poly.pdbx_seq_one_letter_code
_entity_poly.pdbx_strand_id
1 'polypeptide(L)'
;DDKYAELKPRIAKLYHQHKGRYDYRRITVALKQLGFHHNHKLIARLMCQLNLTAKIRRKKYHYYKGVQGKIAKNHLQRQFHADGPHKRWLTDITEFKVGDHKLYLSPILDCYNNEIVSYTLSRRPTYDLVSQMLDCALNKTKACRGKRLMLHSDQGWHYQMKPFSTTLKQNGIKQSMSRKGNCLDNAFMDGFFGTL
;
A
#
# COMPACT_ATOMS: atom_id res chain seq x y z
N ASP A 1 16.39 -22.10 -46.83
CA ASP A 1 15.77 -23.24 -46.10
C ASP A 1 15.78 -22.99 -44.60
N ASP A 2 14.60 -22.91 -44.02
CA ASP A 2 14.47 -22.73 -42.56
C ASP A 2 14.58 -24.10 -41.86
N LYS A 3 15.73 -24.39 -41.29
CA LYS A 3 16.02 -25.63 -40.54
C LYS A 3 14.96 -25.99 -39.49
N TYR A 4 14.16 -25.02 -39.08
CA TYR A 4 13.13 -25.19 -38.03
C TYR A 4 11.69 -24.94 -38.53
N ALA A 5 11.47 -25.06 -39.85
CA ALA A 5 10.17 -24.83 -40.47
C ALA A 5 9.03 -25.67 -39.87
N GLU A 6 9.33 -26.95 -39.51
CA GLU A 6 8.33 -27.80 -38.85
C GLU A 6 8.14 -27.54 -37.36
N LEU A 7 9.17 -27.04 -36.69
CA LEU A 7 9.13 -26.80 -35.24
C LEU A 7 8.35 -25.54 -34.88
N LYS A 8 8.47 -24.48 -35.69
CA LYS A 8 7.77 -23.22 -35.47
C LYS A 8 6.25 -23.32 -35.37
N PRO A 9 5.54 -24.00 -36.28
CA PRO A 9 4.11 -24.21 -36.16
C PRO A 9 3.68 -24.98 -34.91
N ARG A 10 4.50 -25.96 -34.49
CA ARG A 10 4.24 -26.76 -33.27
C ARG A 10 4.35 -25.89 -32.00
N ILE A 11 5.37 -25.03 -31.93
CA ILE A 11 5.54 -24.05 -30.87
C ILE A 11 4.32 -23.11 -30.80
N ALA A 12 3.90 -22.55 -31.94
CA ALA A 12 2.75 -21.67 -32.03
C ALA A 12 1.45 -22.39 -31.60
N LYS A 13 1.23 -23.62 -32.05
CA LYS A 13 0.07 -24.45 -31.68
C LYS A 13 0.01 -24.65 -30.15
N LEU A 14 1.09 -25.08 -29.54
CA LEU A 14 1.16 -25.27 -28.08
C LEU A 14 0.93 -23.97 -27.33
N TYR A 15 1.53 -22.87 -27.79
CA TYR A 15 1.32 -21.56 -27.17
C TYR A 15 -0.16 -21.14 -27.19
N HIS A 16 -0.85 -21.26 -28.34
CA HIS A 16 -2.26 -20.88 -28.47
C HIS A 16 -3.18 -21.86 -27.72
N GLN A 17 -2.90 -23.17 -27.75
CA GLN A 17 -3.63 -24.18 -26.98
C GLN A 17 -3.67 -23.86 -25.49
N HIS A 18 -2.56 -23.34 -24.96
CA HIS A 18 -2.44 -22.89 -23.56
C HIS A 18 -2.74 -21.41 -23.37
N LYS A 19 -3.46 -20.77 -24.29
CA LYS A 19 -3.95 -19.38 -24.21
C LYS A 19 -2.82 -18.37 -23.95
N GLY A 20 -1.60 -18.65 -24.45
CA GLY A 20 -0.43 -17.80 -24.28
C GLY A 20 0.19 -17.81 -22.87
N ARG A 21 -0.15 -18.75 -22.01
CA ARG A 21 0.35 -18.82 -20.60
C ARG A 21 1.66 -19.58 -20.47
N TYR A 22 2.03 -20.37 -21.50
CA TYR A 22 3.27 -21.15 -21.47
C TYR A 22 4.43 -20.29 -21.91
N ASP A 23 5.46 -20.23 -21.07
CA ASP A 23 6.78 -19.69 -21.41
C ASP A 23 7.62 -20.72 -22.17
N TYR A 24 8.79 -20.34 -22.64
CA TYR A 24 9.68 -21.20 -23.39
C TYR A 24 10.05 -22.49 -22.63
N ARG A 25 10.12 -22.46 -21.29
CA ARG A 25 10.46 -23.63 -20.48
C ARG A 25 9.32 -24.66 -20.52
N ARG A 26 8.08 -24.18 -20.33
CA ARG A 26 6.87 -25.04 -20.39
C ARG A 26 6.63 -25.57 -21.80
N ILE A 27 6.86 -24.75 -22.83
CA ILE A 27 6.79 -25.20 -24.24
C ILE A 27 7.86 -26.26 -24.51
N THR A 28 9.10 -26.11 -23.99
CA THR A 28 10.15 -27.13 -24.13
C THR A 28 9.74 -28.45 -23.49
N VAL A 29 9.15 -28.44 -22.31
CA VAL A 29 8.67 -29.66 -21.64
C VAL A 29 7.53 -30.30 -22.44
N ALA A 30 6.57 -29.52 -22.93
CA ALA A 30 5.46 -30.04 -23.74
C ALA A 30 5.96 -30.64 -25.07
N LEU A 31 6.92 -30.01 -25.72
CA LEU A 31 7.57 -30.57 -26.94
C LEU A 31 8.31 -31.88 -26.64
N LYS A 32 8.99 -31.95 -25.49
CA LYS A 32 9.68 -33.21 -25.09
C LYS A 32 8.71 -34.33 -24.85
N GLN A 33 7.53 -34.08 -24.27
CA GLN A 33 6.46 -35.10 -24.13
C GLN A 33 5.90 -35.58 -25.47
N LEU A 34 5.98 -34.77 -26.54
CA LEU A 34 5.61 -35.09 -27.89
C LEU A 34 6.75 -35.74 -28.69
N GLY A 35 7.90 -36.08 -28.06
CA GLY A 35 9.04 -36.72 -28.70
C GLY A 35 10.08 -35.75 -29.32
N PHE A 36 9.87 -34.43 -29.17
CA PHE A 36 10.79 -33.40 -29.73
C PHE A 36 11.79 -32.93 -28.67
N HIS A 37 13.02 -33.43 -28.76
CA HIS A 37 14.10 -33.13 -27.82
C HIS A 37 14.93 -31.94 -28.29
N HIS A 38 14.62 -30.74 -27.84
CA HIS A 38 15.33 -29.50 -28.18
C HIS A 38 15.78 -28.74 -26.93
N ASN A 39 16.90 -28.00 -27.10
CA ASN A 39 17.38 -27.14 -26.02
C ASN A 39 16.41 -25.96 -25.78
N HIS A 40 16.13 -25.64 -24.52
CA HIS A 40 15.26 -24.54 -24.14
C HIS A 40 15.71 -23.17 -24.69
N LYS A 41 17.03 -22.95 -24.90
CA LYS A 41 17.56 -21.73 -25.51
C LYS A 41 17.12 -21.59 -26.98
N LEU A 42 17.06 -22.70 -27.72
CA LEU A 42 16.53 -22.71 -29.08
C LEU A 42 15.05 -22.35 -29.08
N ILE A 43 14.24 -22.99 -28.22
CA ILE A 43 12.81 -22.72 -28.13
C ILE A 43 12.55 -21.25 -27.76
N ALA A 44 13.31 -20.67 -26.82
CA ALA A 44 13.21 -19.26 -26.46
C ALA A 44 13.48 -18.35 -27.67
N ARG A 45 14.52 -18.64 -28.45
CA ARG A 45 14.87 -17.87 -29.67
C ARG A 45 13.75 -17.97 -30.72
N LEU A 46 13.20 -19.17 -30.96
CA LEU A 46 12.12 -19.38 -31.93
C LEU A 46 10.83 -18.70 -31.48
N MET A 47 10.48 -18.74 -30.20
CA MET A 47 9.33 -17.98 -29.65
C MET A 47 9.50 -16.48 -29.85
N CYS A 48 10.72 -15.95 -29.65
CA CYS A 48 11.02 -14.55 -29.90
C CYS A 48 10.84 -14.18 -31.39
N GLN A 49 11.34 -15.00 -32.32
CA GLN A 49 11.15 -14.83 -33.77
C GLN A 49 9.68 -14.86 -34.18
N LEU A 50 8.85 -15.63 -33.48
CA LEU A 50 7.40 -15.74 -33.72
C LEU A 50 6.61 -14.67 -32.94
N ASN A 51 7.25 -13.74 -32.25
CA ASN A 51 6.60 -12.75 -31.35
C ASN A 51 5.69 -13.37 -30.30
N LEU A 52 6.00 -14.58 -29.83
CA LEU A 52 5.23 -15.30 -28.82
C LEU A 52 5.81 -15.04 -27.42
N THR A 53 5.18 -14.13 -26.70
CA THR A 53 5.59 -13.78 -25.33
C THR A 53 4.57 -14.33 -24.32
N ALA A 54 5.04 -15.02 -23.28
CA ALA A 54 4.15 -15.60 -22.28
C ALA A 54 3.35 -14.50 -21.55
N LYS A 55 2.03 -14.66 -21.50
CA LYS A 55 1.13 -13.80 -20.74
C LYS A 55 1.28 -14.08 -19.25
N ILE A 56 2.23 -13.43 -18.61
CA ILE A 56 2.45 -13.56 -17.17
C ILE A 56 1.36 -12.75 -16.46
N ARG A 57 0.54 -13.44 -15.67
CA ARG A 57 -0.38 -12.75 -14.77
C ARG A 57 0.47 -11.93 -13.79
N ARG A 58 0.39 -10.60 -13.85
CA ARG A 58 1.04 -9.75 -12.84
C ARG A 58 0.56 -10.24 -11.47
N LYS A 59 1.50 -10.64 -10.59
CA LYS A 59 1.17 -10.90 -9.19
C LYS A 59 0.46 -9.65 -8.70
N LYS A 60 -0.79 -9.78 -8.25
CA LYS A 60 -1.41 -8.73 -7.43
C LYS A 60 -0.43 -8.50 -6.28
N TYR A 61 -0.08 -7.24 -6.05
CA TYR A 61 0.70 -6.85 -4.88
C TYR A 61 0.00 -7.46 -3.66
N HIS A 62 0.59 -8.51 -3.10
CA HIS A 62 0.15 -9.01 -1.80
C HIS A 62 0.73 -8.04 -0.79
N TYR A 63 -0.16 -7.29 -0.17
CA TYR A 63 0.12 -6.53 1.03
C TYR A 63 0.98 -7.42 1.95
N TYR A 64 2.17 -6.92 2.29
CA TYR A 64 3.07 -7.64 3.19
C TYR A 64 2.31 -7.89 4.49
N LYS A 65 1.91 -9.14 4.72
CA LYS A 65 1.44 -9.63 6.02
C LYS A 65 2.67 -9.82 6.91
N GLY A 66 3.47 -8.77 7.06
CA GLY A 66 4.48 -8.70 8.08
C GLY A 66 3.83 -8.85 9.44
N VAL A 67 4.62 -9.19 10.44
CA VAL A 67 4.21 -9.26 11.84
C VAL A 67 3.23 -8.12 12.10
N GLN A 68 1.96 -8.46 12.40
CA GLN A 68 0.95 -7.45 12.72
C GLN A 68 1.54 -6.60 13.83
N GLY A 69 1.77 -5.31 13.55
CA GLY A 69 2.23 -4.38 14.56
C GLY A 69 1.20 -4.33 15.70
N LYS A 70 1.58 -3.75 16.79
CA LYS A 70 0.70 -3.69 17.97
C LYS A 70 -0.48 -2.77 17.67
N ILE A 71 -1.71 -3.33 17.64
CA ILE A 71 -2.94 -2.55 17.52
C ILE A 71 -3.27 -1.93 18.88
N ALA A 72 -3.41 -0.61 18.90
CA ALA A 72 -3.83 0.10 20.11
C ALA A 72 -5.35 -0.04 20.34
N LYS A 73 -5.76 -0.01 21.59
CA LYS A 73 -7.19 -0.03 21.96
C LYS A 73 -7.89 1.24 21.45
N ASN A 74 -9.16 1.11 21.01
CA ASN A 74 -9.99 2.28 20.70
C ASN A 74 -10.35 3.03 21.98
N HIS A 75 -9.74 4.17 22.18
CA HIS A 75 -9.99 5.07 23.30
C HIS A 75 -10.87 6.25 22.93
N LEU A 76 -10.96 6.57 21.62
CA LEU A 76 -11.79 7.68 21.14
C LEU A 76 -13.28 7.39 21.28
N GLN A 77 -13.70 6.13 21.00
CA GLN A 77 -15.09 5.66 21.11
C GLN A 77 -16.11 6.59 20.42
N ARG A 78 -15.73 7.13 19.24
CA ARG A 78 -16.53 8.10 18.44
C ARG A 78 -16.79 9.44 19.13
N GLN A 79 -16.10 9.75 20.22
CA GLN A 79 -16.19 11.05 20.87
C GLN A 79 -15.24 12.03 20.16
N PHE A 80 -15.64 12.50 18.99
CA PHE A 80 -14.82 13.40 18.18
C PHE A 80 -14.74 14.83 18.72
N HIS A 81 -15.64 15.23 19.58
CA HIS A 81 -15.60 16.56 20.19
C HIS A 81 -14.53 16.65 21.27
N ALA A 82 -13.73 17.72 21.25
CA ALA A 82 -12.75 18.04 22.27
C ALA A 82 -13.15 19.36 22.97
N ASP A 83 -12.91 19.46 24.27
CA ASP A 83 -13.21 20.63 25.11
C ASP A 83 -12.06 21.66 25.16
N GLY A 84 -11.06 21.49 24.28
CA GLY A 84 -9.94 22.41 24.13
C GLY A 84 -8.94 21.94 23.08
N PRO A 85 -8.04 22.84 22.62
CA PRO A 85 -7.07 22.53 21.59
C PRO A 85 -6.07 21.48 22.04
N HIS A 86 -5.56 20.70 21.08
CA HIS A 86 -4.52 19.69 21.28
C HIS A 86 -4.85 18.63 22.35
N LYS A 87 -6.13 18.29 22.51
CA LYS A 87 -6.57 17.17 23.37
C LYS A 87 -6.85 15.90 22.56
N ARG A 88 -7.38 16.04 21.36
CA ARG A 88 -7.74 14.93 20.47
C ARG A 88 -7.34 15.25 19.04
N TRP A 89 -6.41 14.49 18.54
CA TRP A 89 -5.98 14.54 17.14
C TRP A 89 -6.46 13.32 16.38
N LEU A 90 -6.84 13.53 15.14
CA LEU A 90 -7.16 12.49 14.18
C LEU A 90 -6.15 12.50 13.06
N THR A 91 -5.84 11.33 12.53
CA THR A 91 -4.98 11.20 11.36
C THR A 91 -5.41 10.03 10.51
N ASP A 92 -5.24 10.17 9.21
CA ASP A 92 -5.45 9.13 8.23
C ASP A 92 -4.64 9.45 6.97
N ILE A 93 -4.58 8.51 6.02
CA ILE A 93 -3.91 8.70 4.74
C ILE A 93 -4.94 8.63 3.63
N THR A 94 -5.01 9.68 2.82
CA THR A 94 -5.82 9.66 1.60
C THR A 94 -4.97 9.71 0.33
N GLU A 95 -5.48 9.15 -0.76
CA GLU A 95 -4.84 9.13 -2.08
C GLU A 95 -5.60 10.07 -3.02
N PHE A 96 -4.87 10.98 -3.69
CA PHE A 96 -5.39 11.81 -4.76
C PHE A 96 -4.76 11.42 -6.09
N LYS A 97 -5.56 11.51 -7.14
CA LYS A 97 -5.07 11.42 -8.51
C LYS A 97 -4.86 12.85 -9.05
N VAL A 98 -3.60 13.18 -9.36
CA VAL A 98 -3.24 14.50 -9.95
C VAL A 98 -2.63 14.24 -11.33
N GLY A 99 -3.40 14.49 -12.39
CA GLY A 99 -3.04 14.09 -13.74
C GLY A 99 -2.80 12.57 -13.83
N ASP A 100 -1.62 12.15 -14.28
CA ASP A 100 -1.23 10.74 -14.37
C ASP A 100 -0.53 10.21 -13.11
N HIS A 101 -0.40 11.02 -12.08
CA HIS A 101 0.31 10.68 -10.85
C HIS A 101 -0.64 10.50 -9.66
N LYS A 102 -0.21 9.68 -8.70
CA LYS A 102 -0.84 9.53 -7.40
C LYS A 102 -0.08 10.32 -6.37
N LEU A 103 -0.79 11.06 -5.53
CA LEU A 103 -0.26 11.72 -4.35
C LEU A 103 -0.99 11.20 -3.11
N TYR A 104 -0.26 11.06 -2.05
CA TYR A 104 -0.75 10.64 -0.74
C TYR A 104 -0.60 11.80 0.23
N LEU A 105 -1.69 12.12 0.91
CA LEU A 105 -1.73 13.13 1.96
C LEU A 105 -1.93 12.44 3.31
N SER A 106 -1.11 12.81 4.29
CA SER A 106 -1.28 12.40 5.69
C SER A 106 -1.38 13.65 6.55
N PRO A 107 -2.58 14.08 6.96
CA PRO A 107 -2.79 15.21 7.86
C PRO A 107 -2.95 14.76 9.30
N ILE A 108 -2.70 15.67 10.24
CA ILE A 108 -3.21 15.64 11.61
C ILE A 108 -4.24 16.75 11.77
N LEU A 109 -5.45 16.36 12.17
CA LEU A 109 -6.56 17.25 12.41
C LEU A 109 -6.84 17.36 13.91
N ASP A 110 -7.02 18.60 14.43
CA ASP A 110 -7.46 18.84 15.81
C ASP A 110 -9.00 18.78 15.88
N CYS A 111 -9.53 17.92 16.75
CA CYS A 111 -10.98 17.76 16.93
C CYS A 111 -11.66 18.96 17.61
N TYR A 112 -10.90 19.90 18.14
CA TYR A 112 -11.47 21.07 18.83
C TYR A 112 -11.96 22.13 17.84
N ASN A 113 -11.11 22.49 16.88
CA ASN A 113 -11.38 23.58 15.94
C ASN A 113 -11.31 23.16 14.48
N ASN A 114 -11.12 21.84 14.20
CA ASN A 114 -10.95 21.29 12.85
C ASN A 114 -9.73 21.82 12.10
N GLU A 115 -8.74 22.32 12.81
CA GLU A 115 -7.51 22.84 12.24
C GLU A 115 -6.57 21.69 11.81
N ILE A 116 -5.93 21.85 10.65
CA ILE A 116 -4.83 20.98 10.24
C ILE A 116 -3.58 21.41 11.03
N VAL A 117 -3.22 20.64 12.04
CA VAL A 117 -2.03 20.88 12.87
C VAL A 117 -0.76 20.71 12.03
N SER A 118 -0.68 19.66 11.25
CA SER A 118 0.39 19.39 10.29
C SER A 118 -0.11 18.48 9.17
N TYR A 119 0.63 18.47 8.07
CA TYR A 119 0.41 17.50 6.99
C TYR A 119 1.70 17.21 6.24
N THR A 120 1.73 16.11 5.52
CA THR A 120 2.81 15.74 4.60
C THR A 120 2.22 15.17 3.32
N LEU A 121 2.86 15.48 2.19
CA LEU A 121 2.52 14.97 0.88
C LEU A 121 3.66 14.10 0.35
N SER A 122 3.33 12.96 -0.27
CA SER A 122 4.31 12.10 -0.92
C SER A 122 3.72 11.38 -2.13
N ARG A 123 4.58 10.98 -3.06
CA ARG A 123 4.20 10.11 -4.20
C ARG A 123 4.06 8.64 -3.80
N ARG A 124 4.45 8.27 -2.58
CA ARG A 124 4.41 6.89 -2.07
C ARG A 124 3.92 6.88 -0.63
N PRO A 125 3.01 5.97 -0.26
CA PRO A 125 2.56 5.82 1.13
C PRO A 125 3.58 5.03 1.94
N THR A 126 4.75 5.62 2.18
CA THR A 126 5.82 5.05 3.01
C THR A 126 5.64 5.46 4.46
N TYR A 127 6.37 4.81 5.37
CA TYR A 127 6.40 5.21 6.78
C TYR A 127 6.86 6.67 6.98
N ASP A 128 7.77 7.14 6.12
CA ASP A 128 8.29 8.52 6.18
C ASP A 128 7.20 9.58 6.02
N LEU A 129 6.15 9.28 5.24
CA LEU A 129 4.99 10.16 5.10
C LEU A 129 4.34 10.46 6.45
N VAL A 130 4.18 9.43 7.29
CA VAL A 130 3.51 9.54 8.60
C VAL A 130 4.47 10.04 9.68
N SER A 131 5.74 9.62 9.66
CA SER A 131 6.72 10.06 10.63
C SER A 131 7.03 11.56 10.52
N GLN A 132 7.26 12.08 9.30
CA GLN A 132 7.50 13.49 9.07
C GLN A 132 6.30 14.36 9.47
N MET A 133 5.08 13.91 9.14
CA MET A 133 3.84 14.57 9.58
C MET A 133 3.78 14.67 11.10
N LEU A 134 4.07 13.57 11.81
CA LEU A 134 4.06 13.54 13.27
C LEU A 134 5.13 14.44 13.86
N ASP A 135 6.37 14.39 13.34
CA ASP A 135 7.48 15.23 13.81
C ASP A 135 7.18 16.73 13.63
N CYS A 136 6.60 17.11 12.48
CA CYS A 136 6.14 18.49 12.25
C CYS A 136 5.09 18.92 13.27
N ALA A 137 4.08 18.06 13.56
CA ALA A 137 3.07 18.37 14.56
C ALA A 137 3.67 18.52 15.97
N LEU A 138 4.58 17.61 16.35
CA LEU A 138 5.24 17.63 17.64
C LEU A 138 6.06 18.91 17.85
N ASN A 139 6.82 19.33 16.84
CA ASN A 139 7.62 20.54 16.88
C ASN A 139 6.76 21.80 16.96
N LYS A 140 5.71 21.89 16.12
CA LYS A 140 4.81 23.03 16.07
C LYS A 140 4.03 23.24 17.37
N THR A 141 3.67 22.17 18.06
CA THR A 141 2.83 22.23 19.26
C THR A 141 3.58 22.03 20.58
N LYS A 142 4.92 22.01 20.55
CA LYS A 142 5.75 21.74 21.74
C LYS A 142 5.42 22.61 22.94
N ALA A 143 5.11 23.89 22.71
CA ALA A 143 4.85 24.88 23.75
C ALA A 143 3.41 24.86 24.28
N CYS A 144 2.44 24.42 23.48
CA CYS A 144 1.01 24.52 23.77
C CYS A 144 0.29 23.17 23.94
N ARG A 145 0.99 22.06 23.67
CA ARG A 145 0.43 20.71 23.75
C ARG A 145 0.22 20.28 25.20
N GLY A 146 -1.03 19.93 25.52
CA GLY A 146 -1.41 19.42 26.85
C GLY A 146 -0.84 18.02 27.13
N LYS A 147 -0.71 17.67 28.41
CA LYS A 147 -0.19 16.36 28.87
C LYS A 147 -1.11 15.16 28.58
N ARG A 148 -2.33 15.38 28.09
CA ARG A 148 -3.35 14.32 27.85
C ARG A 148 -3.78 14.22 26.39
N LEU A 149 -2.91 14.57 25.47
CA LEU A 149 -3.20 14.45 24.04
C LEU A 149 -3.39 12.98 23.64
N MET A 150 -4.41 12.73 22.86
CA MET A 150 -4.68 11.43 22.22
C MET A 150 -4.60 11.60 20.70
N LEU A 151 -3.88 10.72 20.03
CA LEU A 151 -3.88 10.60 18.57
C LEU A 151 -4.63 9.34 18.16
N HIS A 152 -5.69 9.50 17.38
CA HIS A 152 -6.50 8.41 16.85
C HIS A 152 -6.25 8.25 15.35
N SER A 153 -6.14 6.99 14.91
CA SER A 153 -5.98 6.60 13.52
C SER A 153 -6.79 5.35 13.19
N ASP A 154 -6.86 5.00 11.93
CA ASP A 154 -7.27 3.67 11.50
C ASP A 154 -6.22 2.60 11.90
N GLN A 155 -6.42 1.34 11.48
CA GLN A 155 -5.45 0.26 11.66
C GLN A 155 -4.45 0.17 10.49
N GLY A 156 -4.13 1.27 9.81
CA GLY A 156 -3.10 1.31 8.78
C GLY A 156 -1.75 0.80 9.33
N TRP A 157 -1.01 0.05 8.53
CA TRP A 157 0.26 -0.54 8.94
C TRP A 157 1.28 0.49 9.44
N HIS A 158 1.25 1.71 8.91
CA HIS A 158 2.12 2.82 9.31
C HIS A 158 2.00 3.13 10.79
N TYR A 159 0.76 3.17 11.27
CA TYR A 159 0.43 3.51 12.68
C TYR A 159 0.69 2.35 13.64
N GLN A 160 0.79 1.10 13.12
CA GLN A 160 1.10 -0.10 13.89
C GLN A 160 2.60 -0.30 14.09
N MET A 161 3.44 0.45 13.40
CA MET A 161 4.89 0.32 13.49
C MET A 161 5.42 0.73 14.86
N LYS A 162 6.38 -0.04 15.36
CA LYS A 162 7.02 0.22 16.66
C LYS A 162 7.63 1.64 16.77
N PRO A 163 8.33 2.18 15.76
CA PRO A 163 8.83 3.55 15.83
C PRO A 163 7.72 4.58 16.07
N PHE A 164 6.57 4.47 15.36
CA PHE A 164 5.45 5.39 15.53
C PHE A 164 4.91 5.38 16.98
N SER A 165 4.61 4.18 17.50
CA SER A 165 4.10 4.02 18.86
C SER A 165 5.11 4.47 19.92
N THR A 166 6.42 4.28 19.67
CA THR A 166 7.49 4.75 20.55
C THR A 166 7.56 6.26 20.58
N THR A 167 7.51 6.93 19.42
CA THR A 167 7.51 8.40 19.32
C THR A 167 6.31 9.00 20.06
N LEU A 168 5.11 8.45 19.90
CA LEU A 168 3.92 8.89 20.63
C LEU A 168 4.12 8.76 22.15
N LYS A 169 4.60 7.60 22.61
CA LYS A 169 4.83 7.34 24.03
C LYS A 169 5.88 8.29 24.64
N GLN A 170 6.98 8.52 23.95
CA GLN A 170 8.04 9.45 24.39
C GLN A 170 7.54 10.89 24.53
N ASN A 171 6.54 11.25 23.74
CA ASN A 171 5.91 12.58 23.78
C ASN A 171 4.65 12.64 24.67
N GLY A 172 4.36 11.59 25.45
CA GLY A 172 3.20 11.54 26.34
C GLY A 172 1.85 11.50 25.62
N ILE A 173 1.81 11.09 24.35
CA ILE A 173 0.62 11.04 23.52
C ILE A 173 0.00 9.63 23.61
N LYS A 174 -1.28 9.57 23.92
CA LYS A 174 -2.02 8.31 23.98
C LYS A 174 -2.43 7.87 22.58
N GLN A 175 -1.94 6.71 22.14
CA GLN A 175 -2.38 6.12 20.86
C GLN A 175 -3.75 5.49 20.99
N SER A 176 -4.61 5.73 19.99
CA SER A 176 -5.92 5.11 19.85
C SER A 176 -6.10 4.67 18.41
N MET A 177 -6.75 3.53 18.18
CA MET A 177 -7.02 3.02 16.83
C MET A 177 -8.48 2.60 16.68
N SER A 178 -9.02 2.81 15.49
CA SER A 178 -10.35 2.32 15.08
C SER A 178 -10.44 0.80 15.23
N ARG A 179 -11.64 0.28 15.44
CA ARG A 179 -11.91 -1.16 15.40
C ARG A 179 -11.80 -1.65 13.95
N LYS A 180 -11.35 -2.88 13.78
CA LYS A 180 -11.21 -3.49 12.45
C LYS A 180 -12.55 -3.51 11.71
N GLY A 181 -12.56 -2.97 10.48
CA GLY A 181 -13.76 -2.96 9.63
C GLY A 181 -14.88 -2.02 10.09
N ASN A 182 -14.60 -1.09 11.01
CA ASN A 182 -15.60 -0.14 11.48
C ASN A 182 -15.26 1.28 10.99
N CYS A 183 -15.79 1.65 9.80
CA CYS A 183 -15.60 2.97 9.20
C CYS A 183 -16.14 4.13 10.07
N LEU A 184 -17.17 3.88 10.87
CA LEU A 184 -17.74 4.91 11.76
C LEU A 184 -16.75 5.40 12.84
N ASP A 185 -15.73 4.61 13.16
CA ASP A 185 -14.71 5.00 14.12
C ASP A 185 -13.73 6.05 13.54
N ASN A 186 -13.72 6.25 12.20
CA ASN A 186 -12.92 7.26 11.51
C ASN A 186 -13.76 8.22 10.65
N ALA A 187 -15.07 8.21 10.82
CA ALA A 187 -16.03 8.96 9.99
C ALA A 187 -15.72 10.46 9.88
N PHE A 188 -15.08 11.03 10.89
CA PHE A 188 -14.68 12.43 10.90
C PHE A 188 -13.60 12.75 9.85
N MET A 189 -12.58 11.87 9.73
CA MET A 189 -11.56 11.99 8.69
C MET A 189 -12.12 11.73 7.30
N ASP A 190 -13.05 10.76 7.17
CA ASP A 190 -13.75 10.48 5.90
C ASP A 190 -14.53 11.73 5.45
N GLY A 191 -15.25 12.40 6.37
CA GLY A 191 -15.95 13.65 6.10
C GLY A 191 -15.00 14.79 5.69
N PHE A 192 -13.88 14.93 6.37
CA PHE A 192 -12.85 15.93 6.03
C PHE A 192 -12.29 15.69 4.61
N PHE A 193 -11.93 14.46 4.27
CA PHE A 193 -11.43 14.13 2.92
C PHE A 193 -12.47 14.29 1.81
N GLY A 194 -13.76 14.13 2.15
CA GLY A 194 -14.85 14.37 1.21
C GLY A 194 -15.04 15.86 0.83
N THR A 195 -14.43 16.79 1.57
CA THR A 195 -14.48 18.23 1.30
C THR A 195 -13.24 18.78 0.60
N LEU A 196 -12.21 17.97 0.40
CA LEU A 196 -10.98 18.30 -0.31
C LEU A 196 -11.10 18.03 -1.81
#